data_08982b70e0a3ce5cf721a62b0800746f
#
_entry.id   08982b70e0a3ce5cf721a62b0800746f
#
_cell.length_a   1.000
_cell.length_b   1.000
_cell.length_c   1.000
_cell.angle_alpha   90.00
_cell.angle_beta   90.00
_cell.angle_gamma   90.00
#
_symmetry.space_group_name_H-M   'P 1'
#
loop_
_entity.id
_entity.type
_entity.pdbx_description
1 polymer ?
#
loop_
_entity_poly.entity_id
_entity_poly.type
_entity_poly.pdbx_seq_one_letter_code
_entity_poly.pdbx_strand_id
1 'polypeptide(L)'
;MRKVAIVGIGHTVFGNLSDFDLVDIMSFASANALDDADLLKERKIIEQVFVANMGGGIINHQTGIASALVSRMDLEPAMAELVENGPASGSSALKCGFAAIACGLVDVAMVTGGELMRTVTGWKGTDFVSTLLHPEVEYNYGLTLPAFGHVYPPLYGALRVNRAGTGPGSC
;
A
#
# COMPACT_ATOMS: atom_id res chain seq x y z
N MET A 1 -1.48 12.40 -26.08
CA MET A 1 -1.68 11.83 -24.71
C MET A 1 -3.13 12.07 -24.32
N ARG A 2 -3.84 11.04 -23.94
CA ARG A 2 -5.25 11.15 -23.49
C ARG A 2 -5.32 11.93 -22.17
N LYS A 3 -6.42 12.60 -21.91
CA LYS A 3 -6.72 13.15 -20.59
C LYS A 3 -7.15 12.00 -19.68
N VAL A 4 -6.64 11.98 -18.46
CA VAL A 4 -6.96 10.98 -17.44
C VAL A 4 -7.69 11.67 -16.29
N ALA A 5 -8.75 11.07 -15.80
CA ALA A 5 -9.51 11.53 -14.64
C ALA A 5 -9.55 10.43 -13.57
N ILE A 6 -9.56 10.83 -12.32
CA ILE A 6 -9.94 9.97 -11.19
C ILE A 6 -11.43 10.15 -10.99
N VAL A 7 -12.19 9.06 -11.12
CA VAL A 7 -13.66 9.08 -11.10
C VAL A 7 -14.26 8.53 -9.80
N GLY A 8 -13.47 7.83 -9.00
CA GLY A 8 -13.89 7.34 -7.69
C GLY A 8 -12.71 7.10 -6.78
N ILE A 9 -12.91 7.30 -5.49
CA ILE A 9 -11.95 7.07 -4.43
C ILE A 9 -12.57 6.26 -3.30
N GLY A 10 -11.79 5.40 -2.66
CA GLY A 10 -12.25 4.58 -1.55
C GLY A 10 -11.13 4.20 -0.59
N HIS A 11 -11.49 4.02 0.65
CA HIS A 11 -10.55 3.56 1.67
C HIS A 11 -11.28 2.76 2.76
N THR A 12 -10.53 1.99 3.52
CA THR A 12 -10.99 1.38 4.77
C THR A 12 -10.66 2.30 5.94
N VAL A 13 -11.23 2.01 7.11
CA VAL A 13 -10.75 2.60 8.36
C VAL A 13 -9.31 2.16 8.62
N PHE A 14 -8.49 3.02 9.22
CA PHE A 14 -7.16 2.68 9.70
C PHE A 14 -7.27 2.09 11.11
N GLY A 15 -6.61 0.97 11.35
CA GLY A 15 -6.64 0.36 12.68
C GLY A 15 -6.29 -1.12 12.68
N ASN A 16 -6.83 -1.83 13.65
CA ASN A 16 -6.68 -3.26 13.75
C ASN A 16 -7.76 -3.96 12.91
N LEU A 17 -7.36 -4.48 11.77
CA LEU A 17 -8.19 -5.25 10.83
C LEU A 17 -7.75 -6.71 10.78
N SER A 18 -7.24 -7.27 11.89
CA SER A 18 -6.68 -8.63 11.97
C SER A 18 -7.69 -9.76 11.71
N ASP A 19 -8.98 -9.46 11.72
CA ASP A 19 -10.04 -10.41 11.39
C ASP A 19 -10.22 -10.63 9.88
N PHE A 20 -9.53 -9.83 9.07
CA PHE A 20 -9.57 -9.85 7.63
C PHE A 20 -8.20 -10.20 7.05
N ASP A 21 -8.19 -10.78 5.86
CA ASP A 21 -6.96 -10.98 5.11
C ASP A 21 -6.56 -9.72 4.31
N LEU A 22 -5.35 -9.72 3.73
CA LEU A 22 -4.84 -8.59 2.98
C LEU A 22 -5.70 -8.28 1.73
N VAL A 23 -6.21 -9.32 1.08
CA VAL A 23 -7.07 -9.16 -0.11
C VAL A 23 -8.44 -8.64 0.27
N ASP A 24 -8.97 -9.02 1.45
CA ASP A 24 -10.23 -8.50 1.96
C ASP A 24 -10.17 -6.98 2.15
N ILE A 25 -9.15 -6.47 2.84
CA ILE A 25 -9.03 -5.03 3.10
C ILE A 25 -8.85 -4.21 1.81
N MET A 26 -8.11 -4.75 0.84
CA MET A 26 -8.00 -4.14 -0.48
C MET A 26 -9.32 -4.18 -1.24
N SER A 27 -10.06 -5.29 -1.15
CA SER A 27 -11.38 -5.44 -1.78
C SER A 27 -12.39 -4.43 -1.23
N PHE A 28 -12.39 -4.19 0.09
CA PHE A 28 -13.28 -3.21 0.71
C PHE A 28 -12.98 -1.78 0.23
N ALA A 29 -11.69 -1.39 0.21
CA ALA A 29 -11.30 -0.09 -0.30
C ALA A 29 -11.66 0.08 -1.79
N SER A 30 -11.44 -0.96 -2.60
CA SER A 30 -11.75 -0.95 -4.02
C SER A 30 -13.26 -0.92 -4.29
N ALA A 31 -14.06 -1.65 -3.49
CA ALA A 31 -15.52 -1.60 -3.58
C ALA A 31 -16.06 -0.21 -3.25
N ASN A 32 -15.51 0.45 -2.21
CA ASN A 32 -15.87 1.82 -1.88
C ASN A 32 -15.52 2.80 -3.02
N ALA A 33 -14.40 2.61 -3.70
CA ALA A 33 -14.03 3.43 -4.86
C ALA A 33 -14.97 3.22 -6.06
N LEU A 34 -15.40 1.98 -6.29
CA LEU A 34 -16.39 1.67 -7.33
C LEU A 34 -17.78 2.23 -7.00
N ASP A 35 -18.15 2.22 -5.73
CA ASP A 35 -19.43 2.79 -5.27
C ASP A 35 -19.41 4.32 -5.43
N ASP A 36 -18.31 4.98 -5.05
CA ASP A 36 -18.10 6.44 -5.24
C ASP A 36 -18.18 6.85 -6.72
N ALA A 37 -17.79 5.95 -7.63
CA ALA A 37 -17.87 6.16 -9.07
C ALA A 37 -19.20 5.76 -9.70
N ASP A 38 -20.18 5.25 -8.94
CA ASP A 38 -21.40 4.60 -9.43
C ASP A 38 -21.14 3.38 -10.35
N LEU A 39 -19.99 2.71 -10.20
CA LEU A 39 -19.53 1.61 -11.06
C LEU A 39 -19.57 0.23 -10.40
N LEU A 40 -20.07 0.11 -9.18
CA LEU A 40 -20.04 -1.15 -8.43
C LEU A 40 -20.78 -2.29 -9.16
N LYS A 41 -21.88 -1.99 -9.83
CA LYS A 41 -22.64 -2.96 -10.64
C LYS A 41 -22.04 -3.20 -12.02
N GLU A 42 -21.26 -2.26 -12.51
CA GLU A 42 -20.63 -2.28 -13.83
C GLU A 42 -19.12 -2.54 -13.74
N ARG A 43 -18.67 -3.12 -12.62
CA ARG A 43 -17.23 -3.33 -12.34
C ARG A 43 -16.47 -4.07 -13.45
N LYS A 44 -17.15 -4.82 -14.31
CA LYS A 44 -16.55 -5.53 -15.46
C LYS A 44 -15.98 -4.60 -16.54
N ILE A 45 -16.23 -3.29 -16.46
CA ILE A 45 -15.57 -2.31 -17.35
C ILE A 45 -14.10 -2.08 -16.99
N ILE A 46 -13.65 -2.53 -15.80
CA ILE A 46 -12.25 -2.45 -15.40
C ILE A 46 -11.44 -3.38 -16.30
N GLU A 47 -10.49 -2.83 -17.02
CA GLU A 47 -9.64 -3.57 -17.95
C GLU A 47 -8.31 -3.97 -17.32
N GLN A 48 -7.82 -3.14 -16.36
CA GLN A 48 -6.56 -3.40 -15.66
C GLN A 48 -6.61 -2.96 -14.21
N VAL A 49 -5.99 -3.75 -13.33
CA VAL A 49 -5.86 -3.48 -11.90
C VAL A 49 -4.37 -3.41 -11.55
N PHE A 50 -3.96 -2.27 -10.99
CA PHE A 50 -2.62 -2.09 -10.41
C PHE A 50 -2.74 -2.15 -8.89
N VAL A 51 -2.10 -3.15 -8.30
CA VAL A 51 -2.13 -3.38 -6.85
C VAL A 51 -0.81 -2.97 -6.22
N ALA A 52 -0.85 -2.01 -5.33
CA ALA A 52 0.31 -1.55 -4.56
C ALA A 52 0.43 -2.35 -3.27
N ASN A 53 1.51 -3.08 -3.10
CA ASN A 53 1.82 -3.77 -1.86
C ASN A 53 3.31 -4.08 -1.78
N MET A 54 3.86 -4.04 -0.58
CA MET A 54 5.26 -4.33 -0.28
C MET A 54 5.40 -5.54 0.65
N GLY A 55 4.53 -5.62 1.64
CA GLY A 55 4.67 -6.54 2.76
C GLY A 55 3.99 -7.89 2.62
N GLY A 56 3.15 -8.08 1.63
CA GLY A 56 2.30 -9.28 1.53
C GLY A 56 3.07 -10.59 1.59
N GLY A 57 4.18 -10.71 0.84
CA GLY A 57 5.01 -11.90 0.85
C GLY A 57 5.73 -12.15 2.18
N ILE A 58 6.20 -11.09 2.83
CA ILE A 58 7.02 -11.17 4.06
C ILE A 58 6.13 -11.24 5.30
N ILE A 59 5.14 -10.35 5.41
CA ILE A 59 4.29 -10.20 6.59
C ILE A 59 3.15 -11.21 6.59
N ASN A 60 2.45 -11.30 5.46
CA ASN A 60 1.21 -12.07 5.34
C ASN A 60 1.41 -13.45 4.69
N HIS A 61 2.65 -13.78 4.28
CA HIS A 61 2.98 -15.01 3.55
C HIS A 61 2.12 -15.20 2.29
N GLN A 62 1.73 -14.10 1.65
CA GLN A 62 0.85 -14.10 0.49
C GLN A 62 1.54 -13.44 -0.70
N THR A 63 1.61 -14.18 -1.80
CA THR A 63 2.02 -13.70 -3.12
C THR A 63 0.85 -13.82 -4.10
N GLY A 64 0.97 -13.30 -5.32
CA GLY A 64 -0.13 -13.32 -6.28
C GLY A 64 -1.34 -12.47 -5.87
N ILE A 65 -1.12 -11.44 -5.06
CA ILE A 65 -2.16 -10.61 -4.46
C ILE A 65 -3.03 -9.94 -5.53
N ALA A 66 -2.43 -9.49 -6.62
CA ALA A 66 -3.15 -8.81 -7.69
C ALA A 66 -4.18 -9.73 -8.36
N SER A 67 -3.79 -10.96 -8.69
CA SER A 67 -4.69 -11.97 -9.26
C SER A 67 -5.77 -12.39 -8.26
N ALA A 68 -5.40 -12.56 -6.98
CA ALA A 68 -6.34 -12.89 -5.92
C ALA A 68 -7.41 -11.81 -5.74
N LEU A 69 -7.02 -10.53 -5.86
CA LEU A 69 -7.94 -9.40 -5.76
C LEU A 69 -8.92 -9.37 -6.95
N VAL A 70 -8.42 -9.56 -8.17
CA VAL A 70 -9.27 -9.62 -9.38
C VAL A 70 -10.32 -10.72 -9.22
N SER A 71 -9.92 -11.89 -8.77
CA SER A 71 -10.84 -13.01 -8.54
C SER A 71 -11.81 -12.73 -7.38
N ARG A 72 -11.32 -12.18 -6.25
CA ARG A 72 -12.16 -11.84 -5.08
C ARG A 72 -13.27 -10.85 -5.44
N MET A 73 -12.99 -9.90 -6.30
CA MET A 73 -13.92 -8.85 -6.72
C MET A 73 -14.71 -9.19 -7.98
N ASP A 74 -14.50 -10.37 -8.56
CA ASP A 74 -15.14 -10.80 -9.83
C ASP A 74 -14.86 -9.74 -10.93
N LEU A 75 -13.60 -9.41 -11.16
CA LEU A 75 -13.18 -8.42 -12.17
C LEU A 75 -12.66 -9.07 -13.47
N GLU A 76 -12.60 -10.39 -13.55
CA GLU A 76 -12.14 -11.03 -14.78
C GLU A 76 -12.97 -10.56 -16.01
N PRO A 77 -12.36 -10.32 -17.16
CA PRO A 77 -10.98 -10.67 -17.56
C PRO A 77 -9.95 -9.56 -17.37
N ALA A 78 -10.09 -8.67 -16.38
CA ALA A 78 -9.13 -7.60 -16.14
C ALA A 78 -7.70 -8.13 -15.95
N MET A 79 -6.73 -7.46 -16.57
CA MET A 79 -5.32 -7.69 -16.30
C MET A 79 -4.97 -7.26 -14.87
N ALA A 80 -3.99 -7.90 -14.23
CA ALA A 80 -3.61 -7.58 -12.86
C ALA A 80 -2.10 -7.54 -12.70
N GLU A 81 -1.59 -6.46 -12.10
CA GLU A 81 -0.17 -6.27 -11.83
C GLU A 81 0.06 -5.85 -10.38
N LEU A 82 1.06 -6.45 -9.74
CA LEU A 82 1.57 -6.00 -8.46
C LEU A 82 2.68 -4.98 -8.69
N VAL A 83 2.55 -3.82 -8.06
CA VAL A 83 3.54 -2.74 -8.11
C VAL A 83 4.18 -2.60 -6.72
N GLU A 84 5.48 -2.85 -6.67
CA GLU A 84 6.28 -2.72 -5.46
C GLU A 84 7.36 -1.67 -5.67
N ASN A 85 7.45 -0.71 -4.78
CA ASN A 85 8.49 0.32 -4.71
C ASN A 85 8.63 0.82 -3.26
N GLY A 86 8.77 -0.14 -2.33
CA GLY A 86 8.81 0.17 -0.91
C GLY A 86 7.61 1.02 -0.47
N PRO A 87 7.82 2.01 0.40
CA PRO A 87 6.76 2.91 0.87
C PRO A 87 6.12 3.76 -0.24
N ALA A 88 6.73 3.84 -1.41
CA ALA A 88 6.22 4.58 -2.56
C ALA A 88 5.38 3.72 -3.53
N SER A 89 5.06 2.47 -3.17
CA SER A 89 4.31 1.54 -4.04
C SER A 89 2.98 2.12 -4.52
N GLY A 90 2.24 2.81 -3.64
CA GLY A 90 0.97 3.45 -4.00
C GLY A 90 1.12 4.51 -5.09
N SER A 91 2.11 5.40 -4.96
CA SER A 91 2.39 6.44 -5.97
C SER A 91 2.87 5.83 -7.28
N SER A 92 3.65 4.74 -7.21
CA SER A 92 4.11 4.01 -8.39
C SER A 92 2.96 3.33 -9.12
N ALA A 93 2.04 2.70 -8.41
CA ALA A 93 0.84 2.08 -8.98
C ALA A 93 -0.07 3.15 -9.64
N LEU A 94 -0.26 4.30 -8.97
CA LEU A 94 -1.02 5.41 -9.55
C LEU A 94 -0.39 5.92 -10.86
N LYS A 95 0.94 6.04 -10.89
CA LYS A 95 1.68 6.39 -12.10
C LYS A 95 1.48 5.35 -13.21
N CYS A 96 1.48 4.05 -12.89
CA CYS A 96 1.23 2.98 -13.86
C CYS A 96 -0.19 3.08 -14.44
N GLY A 97 -1.21 3.24 -13.60
CA GLY A 97 -2.59 3.42 -14.04
C GLY A 97 -2.76 4.67 -14.92
N PHE A 98 -2.17 5.80 -14.52
CA PHE A 98 -2.14 7.01 -15.34
C PHE A 98 -1.50 6.75 -16.70
N ALA A 99 -0.34 6.11 -16.73
CA ALA A 99 0.39 5.85 -17.98
C ALA A 99 -0.39 4.91 -18.90
N ALA A 100 -1.00 3.85 -18.37
CA ALA A 100 -1.79 2.89 -19.14
C ALA A 100 -2.96 3.57 -19.87
N ILE A 101 -3.70 4.44 -19.19
CA ILE A 101 -4.81 5.19 -19.79
C ILE A 101 -4.28 6.26 -20.75
N ALA A 102 -3.26 7.02 -20.37
CA ALA A 102 -2.72 8.13 -21.16
C ALA A 102 -2.13 7.68 -22.48
N CYS A 103 -1.52 6.50 -22.55
CA CYS A 103 -1.00 5.91 -23.78
C CYS A 103 -2.04 5.12 -24.58
N GLY A 104 -3.24 4.88 -24.01
CA GLY A 104 -4.32 4.18 -24.68
C GLY A 104 -4.23 2.66 -24.63
N LEU A 105 -3.48 2.13 -23.67
CA LEU A 105 -3.43 0.67 -23.42
C LEU A 105 -4.79 0.16 -22.92
N VAL A 106 -5.41 0.90 -22.02
CA VAL A 106 -6.75 0.65 -21.47
C VAL A 106 -7.55 1.95 -21.38
N ASP A 107 -8.85 1.84 -21.27
CA ASP A 107 -9.75 2.98 -21.07
C ASP A 107 -10.11 3.16 -19.59
N VAL A 108 -10.21 2.07 -18.83
CA VAL A 108 -10.56 2.09 -17.41
C VAL A 108 -9.57 1.22 -16.62
N ALA A 109 -8.92 1.83 -15.65
CA ALA A 109 -8.00 1.15 -14.75
C ALA A 109 -8.39 1.37 -13.29
N MET A 110 -8.22 0.34 -12.47
CA MET A 110 -8.31 0.44 -11.01
C MET A 110 -6.89 0.47 -10.43
N VAL A 111 -6.67 1.38 -9.50
CA VAL A 111 -5.44 1.42 -8.69
C VAL A 111 -5.84 1.23 -7.24
N THR A 112 -5.30 0.22 -6.60
CA THR A 112 -5.61 -0.09 -5.19
C THR A 112 -4.35 -0.56 -4.47
N GLY A 113 -4.41 -0.68 -3.17
CA GLY A 113 -3.30 -1.22 -2.39
C GLY A 113 -3.56 -1.16 -0.89
N GLY A 114 -2.73 -1.83 -0.15
CA GLY A 114 -2.82 -1.85 1.31
C GLY A 114 -1.71 -2.67 1.94
N GLU A 115 -1.54 -2.49 3.24
CA GLU A 115 -0.60 -3.23 4.07
C GLU A 115 -1.28 -3.68 5.36
N LEU A 116 -1.21 -4.97 5.67
CA LEU A 116 -1.78 -5.55 6.90
C LEU A 116 -0.67 -5.79 7.92
N MET A 117 -0.12 -4.72 8.50
CA MET A 117 1.06 -4.77 9.37
C MET A 117 0.76 -5.11 10.84
N ARG A 118 -0.48 -4.93 11.32
CA ARG A 118 -0.86 -5.18 12.72
C ARG A 118 -0.85 -6.66 13.11
N THR A 119 -0.76 -7.56 12.15
CA THR A 119 -0.66 -9.01 12.38
C THR A 119 0.73 -9.45 12.85
N VAL A 120 1.74 -8.57 12.80
CA VAL A 120 3.11 -8.90 13.20
C VAL A 120 3.54 -8.20 14.47
N THR A 121 4.38 -8.89 15.25
CA THR A 121 5.03 -8.30 16.43
C THR A 121 6.04 -7.23 16.03
N GLY A 122 6.40 -6.33 16.97
CA GLY A 122 7.32 -5.22 16.71
C GLY A 122 8.62 -5.62 16.00
N TRP A 123 9.23 -6.75 16.40
CA TRP A 123 10.45 -7.27 15.78
C TRP A 123 10.28 -7.65 14.30
N LYS A 124 9.20 -8.36 13.98
CA LYS A 124 8.90 -8.72 12.59
C LYS A 124 8.59 -7.50 11.73
N GLY A 125 7.93 -6.50 12.29
CA GLY A 125 7.69 -5.23 11.61
C GLY A 125 8.99 -4.48 11.33
N THR A 126 9.93 -4.49 12.27
CA THR A 126 11.25 -3.89 12.10
C THR A 126 12.09 -4.66 11.06
N ASP A 127 12.05 -5.99 11.10
CA ASP A 127 12.70 -6.85 10.12
C ASP A 127 12.20 -6.57 8.70
N PHE A 128 10.89 -6.46 8.54
CA PHE A 128 10.28 -6.06 7.28
C PHE A 128 10.76 -4.69 6.79
N VAL A 129 10.75 -3.67 7.66
CA VAL A 129 11.20 -2.32 7.29
C VAL A 129 12.67 -2.29 6.88
N SER A 130 13.50 -3.16 7.45
CA SER A 130 14.92 -3.23 7.08
C SER A 130 15.19 -3.73 5.68
N THR A 131 14.26 -4.50 5.11
CA THR A 131 14.39 -4.95 3.71
C THR A 131 14.38 -3.78 2.71
N LEU A 132 14.00 -2.59 3.18
CA LEU A 132 14.06 -1.35 2.40
C LEU A 132 15.46 -0.75 2.31
N LEU A 133 16.36 -1.14 3.22
CA LEU A 133 17.70 -0.61 3.28
C LEU A 133 18.63 -1.37 2.34
N HIS A 134 19.54 -0.63 1.70
CA HIS A 134 20.58 -1.27 0.92
C HIS A 134 21.52 -2.02 1.86
N PRO A 135 21.86 -3.31 1.61
CA PRO A 135 22.69 -4.11 2.50
C PRO A 135 24.04 -3.45 2.84
N GLU A 136 24.67 -2.75 1.90
CA GLU A 136 25.93 -2.03 2.12
C GLU A 136 25.77 -0.85 3.07
N VAL A 137 24.64 -0.15 3.02
CA VAL A 137 24.36 0.98 3.93
C VAL A 137 24.17 0.47 5.34
N GLU A 138 23.44 -0.62 5.52
CA GLU A 138 23.24 -1.25 6.83
C GLU A 138 24.55 -1.76 7.42
N TYR A 139 25.40 -2.42 6.63
CA TYR A 139 26.72 -2.91 7.05
C TYR A 139 27.67 -1.77 7.43
N ASN A 140 27.71 -0.71 6.63
CA ASN A 140 28.66 0.38 6.80
C ASN A 140 28.32 1.30 7.97
N TYR A 141 27.04 1.43 8.35
CA TYR A 141 26.62 2.30 9.43
C TYR A 141 26.35 1.58 10.74
N GLY A 142 26.52 0.24 10.80
CA GLY A 142 26.22 -0.56 11.98
C GLY A 142 24.77 -0.43 12.44
N LEU A 143 23.89 0.00 11.54
CA LEU A 143 22.47 0.08 11.78
C LEU A 143 21.92 -1.34 11.74
N THR A 144 21.97 -1.98 12.88
CA THR A 144 21.20 -3.21 13.02
C THR A 144 19.72 -2.85 13.04
N LEU A 145 18.91 -3.69 12.43
CA LEU A 145 17.43 -3.63 12.43
C LEU A 145 16.79 -3.16 13.73
N PRO A 146 17.23 -3.63 14.90
CA PRO A 146 16.75 -3.14 16.19
C PRO A 146 16.97 -1.64 16.39
N ALA A 147 18.11 -1.11 15.93
CA ALA A 147 18.42 0.30 16.09
C ALA A 147 17.51 1.19 15.25
N PHE A 148 17.15 0.75 14.05
CA PHE A 148 16.21 1.51 13.19
C PHE A 148 14.83 1.63 13.83
N GLY A 149 14.27 0.53 14.33
CA GLY A 149 12.97 0.53 15.00
C GLY A 149 12.95 1.28 16.33
N HIS A 150 14.11 1.43 16.99
CA HIS A 150 14.21 2.13 18.27
C HIS A 150 14.63 3.58 18.18
N VAL A 151 15.32 3.97 17.11
CA VAL A 151 15.87 5.33 16.97
C VAL A 151 14.87 6.28 16.31
N TYR A 152 14.16 5.84 15.28
CA TYR A 152 13.24 6.72 14.53
C TYR A 152 12.03 7.22 15.33
N PRO A 153 11.27 6.40 16.05
CA PRO A 153 10.13 6.89 16.83
C PRO A 153 10.51 7.89 17.91
N PRO A 154 11.59 7.71 18.70
CA PRO A 154 12.05 8.71 19.65
C PRO A 154 12.53 9.99 18.97
N LEU A 155 13.20 9.91 17.81
CA LEU A 155 13.66 11.08 17.08
C LEU A 155 12.48 11.91 16.55
N TYR A 156 11.48 11.27 15.97
CA TYR A 156 10.25 11.94 15.55
C TYR A 156 9.47 12.51 16.73
N GLY A 157 9.42 11.81 17.85
CA GLY A 157 8.83 12.31 19.09
C GLY A 157 9.53 13.58 19.57
N ALA A 158 10.84 13.60 19.61
CA ALA A 158 11.64 14.76 20.00
C ALA A 158 11.46 15.95 19.05
N LEU A 159 11.44 15.72 17.74
CA LEU A 159 11.19 16.76 16.74
C LEU A 159 9.76 17.36 16.85
N ARG A 160 8.78 16.51 17.17
CA ARG A 160 7.40 16.97 17.38
C ARG A 160 7.26 17.82 18.63
N VAL A 161 7.90 17.42 19.72
CA VAL A 161 7.93 18.17 20.99
C VAL A 161 8.59 19.54 20.78
N ASN A 162 9.73 19.60 20.09
CA ASN A 162 10.41 20.86 19.80
C ASN A 162 9.56 21.81 18.93
N ARG A 163 8.77 21.26 17.98
CA ARG A 163 7.87 22.06 17.15
C ARG A 163 6.67 22.62 17.91
N ALA A 164 6.21 21.90 18.93
CA ALA A 164 5.08 22.32 19.77
C ALA A 164 5.49 23.26 20.92
N GLY A 165 6.78 23.59 21.06
CA GLY A 165 7.29 24.47 22.13
C GLY A 165 7.19 23.86 23.53
N THR A 166 6.90 22.58 23.65
CA THR A 166 6.90 21.85 24.92
C THR A 166 8.24 21.16 25.09
N GLY A 167 9.00 21.56 26.10
CA GLY A 167 10.31 21.00 26.41
C GLY A 167 10.27 19.49 26.71
N PRO A 168 11.44 18.81 26.72
CA PRO A 168 11.54 17.39 27.04
C PRO A 168 11.16 17.16 28.50
N GLY A 169 9.86 16.91 28.74
CA GLY A 169 9.36 16.70 30.11
C GLY A 169 7.85 16.69 30.26
N SER A 170 7.11 16.82 29.15
CA SER A 170 5.63 16.73 29.18
C SER A 170 5.18 15.54 28.34
N CYS A 171 5.36 14.36 28.85
CA CYS A 171 4.62 13.13 28.48
C CYS A 171 4.00 12.59 29.73
#